data_2a10afe780335eeb4d31aac01da82c5e
#
_entry.id   2a10afe780335eeb4d31aac01da82c5e
#
_cell.length_a   1.000
_cell.length_b   1.000
_cell.length_c   1.000
_cell.angle_alpha   90.00
_cell.angle_beta   90.00
_cell.angle_gamma   90.00
#
_symmetry.space_group_name_H-M   'P 1'
#
loop_
_entity.id
_entity.type
_entity.pdbx_description
1 polymer ?
#
loop_
_entity_poly.entity_id
_entity_poly.type
_entity_poly.pdbx_seq_one_letter_code
_entity_poly.pdbx_strand_id
1 'polypeptide(L)'
;TERVRKALIIGAHPDDPETACGGTMILLKQAGYEVVSVYLTKGEAGIVGKTHEESAAIRVKEATCASQTLGARPVFMTQIDGNTEINKERYVEMRELIAAEKPDIVFTHWPIDSHADHRVCSLLVYDAWRRLGYNFELYYFEVMSGMQTTLFQPTDYVDISEVADQKWEACFCHASQDMKALYDDWHLTMEQFRGLEFRCKRAESFIHLRRNNNDLF
;
A
#
# COMPACT_ATOMS: atom_id res chain seq x y z
N THR A 1 -11.40 -27.19 8.05
CA THR A 1 -11.16 -25.81 8.52
C THR A 1 -11.00 -24.93 7.28
N GLU A 2 -11.87 -23.93 7.15
CA GLU A 2 -11.73 -22.94 6.09
C GLU A 2 -10.38 -22.23 6.21
N ARG A 3 -9.73 -21.98 5.07
CA ARG A 3 -8.47 -21.24 5.01
C ARG A 3 -8.72 -19.78 5.47
N VAL A 4 -7.86 -19.27 6.33
CA VAL A 4 -7.88 -17.84 6.69
C VAL A 4 -7.64 -16.99 5.43
N ARG A 5 -8.53 -16.05 5.16
CA ARG A 5 -8.36 -15.11 4.03
C ARG A 5 -7.17 -14.20 4.29
N LYS A 6 -6.51 -13.77 3.24
CA LYS A 6 -5.28 -12.97 3.32
C LYS A 6 -5.34 -11.75 2.41
N ALA A 7 -4.90 -10.61 2.93
CA ALA A 7 -4.72 -9.38 2.18
C ALA A 7 -3.26 -8.96 2.19
N LEU A 8 -2.71 -8.64 1.02
CA LEU A 8 -1.40 -8.00 0.87
C LEU A 8 -1.58 -6.53 0.53
N ILE A 9 -0.84 -5.66 1.20
CA ILE A 9 -0.74 -4.26 0.86
C ILE A 9 0.71 -4.01 0.44
N ILE A 10 0.91 -3.80 -0.86
CA ILE A 10 2.24 -3.73 -1.48
C ILE A 10 2.54 -2.29 -1.87
N GLY A 11 3.41 -1.66 -1.10
CA GLY A 11 3.90 -0.30 -1.33
C GLY A 11 5.37 -0.28 -1.74
N ALA A 12 5.82 0.84 -2.29
CA ALA A 12 7.20 1.02 -2.69
C ALA A 12 8.11 1.27 -1.50
N HIS A 13 7.66 2.06 -0.52
CA HIS A 13 8.46 2.49 0.62
C HIS A 13 7.78 2.17 1.95
N PRO A 14 8.56 2.07 3.05
CA PRO A 14 8.03 2.15 4.40
C PRO A 14 7.23 3.45 4.59
N ASP A 15 5.94 3.36 4.88
CA ASP A 15 4.88 4.36 5.01
C ASP A 15 3.76 4.29 3.96
N ASP A 16 4.04 3.88 2.73
CA ASP A 16 3.03 3.82 1.66
C ASP A 16 1.82 2.95 2.03
N PRO A 17 1.99 1.68 2.48
CA PRO A 17 0.85 0.86 2.88
C PRO A 17 0.02 1.48 4.00
N GLU A 18 0.67 2.06 4.98
CA GLU A 18 0.03 2.60 6.17
C GLU A 18 -0.77 3.87 5.86
N THR A 19 -0.17 4.80 5.11
CA THR A 19 -0.84 6.06 4.76
C THR A 19 -1.97 5.86 3.77
N ALA A 20 -1.83 4.92 2.83
CA ALA A 20 -2.85 4.66 1.81
C ALA A 20 -3.97 3.74 2.29
N CYS A 21 -3.67 2.74 3.12
CA CYS A 21 -4.59 1.64 3.45
C CYS A 21 -4.71 1.35 4.96
N GLY A 22 -4.13 2.15 5.84
CA GLY A 22 -4.05 1.82 7.26
C GLY A 22 -5.40 1.56 7.92
N GLY A 23 -6.42 2.34 7.59
CA GLY A 23 -7.79 2.11 8.09
C GLY A 23 -8.40 0.82 7.53
N THR A 24 -8.25 0.59 6.24
CA THR A 24 -8.68 -0.67 5.59
C THR A 24 -7.96 -1.87 6.18
N MET A 25 -6.66 -1.77 6.47
CA MET A 25 -5.89 -2.85 7.11
C MET A 25 -6.46 -3.22 8.48
N ILE A 26 -6.80 -2.24 9.32
CA ILE A 26 -7.42 -2.47 10.63
C ILE A 26 -8.75 -3.20 10.46
N LEU A 27 -9.60 -2.73 9.55
CA LEU A 27 -10.91 -3.33 9.31
C LEU A 27 -10.82 -4.75 8.73
N LEU A 28 -9.86 -5.00 7.83
CA LEU A 28 -9.58 -6.36 7.33
C LEU A 28 -9.14 -7.29 8.47
N LYS A 29 -8.28 -6.81 9.36
CA LYS A 29 -7.86 -7.57 10.53
C LYS A 29 -9.03 -7.90 11.44
N GLN A 30 -9.91 -6.93 11.71
CA GLN A 30 -11.13 -7.13 12.48
C GLN A 30 -12.09 -8.14 11.82
N ALA A 31 -12.12 -8.18 10.48
CA ALA A 31 -12.88 -9.14 9.68
C ALA A 31 -12.23 -10.54 9.59
N GLY A 32 -11.13 -10.78 10.30
CA GLY A 32 -10.46 -12.09 10.39
C GLY A 32 -9.47 -12.40 9.27
N TYR A 33 -9.04 -11.39 8.49
CA TYR A 33 -7.97 -11.58 7.52
C TYR A 33 -6.60 -11.64 8.19
N GLU A 34 -5.69 -12.43 7.63
CA GLU A 34 -4.26 -12.20 7.78
C GLU A 34 -3.88 -11.00 6.90
N VAL A 35 -3.27 -9.97 7.48
CA VAL A 35 -2.88 -8.75 6.78
C VAL A 35 -1.36 -8.67 6.72
N VAL A 36 -0.81 -8.42 5.54
CA VAL A 36 0.63 -8.34 5.29
C VAL A 36 0.96 -7.04 4.60
N SER A 37 1.82 -6.24 5.24
CA SER A 37 2.43 -5.06 4.62
C SER A 37 3.69 -5.49 3.87
N VAL A 38 3.74 -5.24 2.57
CA VAL A 38 4.90 -5.54 1.73
C VAL A 38 5.52 -4.25 1.25
N TYR A 39 6.82 -4.12 1.43
CA TYR A 39 7.60 -2.95 1.01
C TYR A 39 8.60 -3.38 -0.07
N LEU A 40 8.52 -2.76 -1.26
CA LEU A 40 9.42 -3.05 -2.38
C LEU A 40 10.88 -2.71 -2.02
N THR A 41 11.07 -1.65 -1.24
CA THR A 41 12.36 -1.16 -0.74
C THR A 41 12.33 -1.02 0.78
N LYS A 42 13.47 -0.73 1.37
CA LYS A 42 13.58 -0.41 2.81
C LYS A 42 13.66 1.09 3.08
N GLY A 43 13.44 1.92 2.06
CA GLY A 43 13.53 3.38 2.19
C GLY A 43 14.95 3.89 2.34
N GLU A 44 15.89 3.29 1.63
CA GLU A 44 17.32 3.53 1.74
C GLU A 44 17.72 5.00 1.48
N ALA A 45 17.02 5.67 0.56
CA ALA A 45 17.28 7.07 0.21
C ALA A 45 16.42 8.08 1.01
N GLY A 46 15.57 7.62 1.91
CA GLY A 46 14.50 8.43 2.51
C GLY A 46 14.92 9.33 3.67
N ILE A 47 16.19 9.35 4.11
CA ILE A 47 16.64 10.21 5.22
C ILE A 47 17.86 11.02 4.78
N VAL A 48 17.69 12.33 4.68
CA VAL A 48 18.77 13.25 4.29
C VAL A 48 19.94 13.19 5.27
N GLY A 49 21.16 13.08 4.75
CA GLY A 49 22.40 13.07 5.54
C GLY A 49 22.77 11.73 6.17
N LYS A 50 22.00 10.67 5.89
CA LYS A 50 22.32 9.29 6.30
C LYS A 50 22.75 8.44 5.11
N THR A 51 23.52 7.40 5.40
CA THR A 51 23.83 6.37 4.40
C THR A 51 22.57 5.53 4.11
N HIS A 52 22.57 4.81 3.00
CA HIS A 52 21.48 3.89 2.66
C HIS A 52 21.27 2.82 3.74
N GLU A 53 22.35 2.30 4.32
CA GLU A 53 22.29 1.30 5.39
C GLU A 53 21.66 1.87 6.67
N GLU A 54 22.07 3.07 7.09
CA GLU A 54 21.50 3.75 8.26
C GLU A 54 20.02 4.06 8.07
N SER A 55 19.65 4.60 6.89
CA SER A 55 18.26 4.91 6.55
C SER A 55 17.40 3.66 6.57
N ALA A 56 17.85 2.58 5.91
CA ALA A 56 17.15 1.30 5.90
C ALA A 56 16.94 0.74 7.31
N ALA A 57 17.98 0.78 8.15
CA ALA A 57 17.90 0.27 9.52
C ALA A 57 16.85 1.03 10.36
N ILE A 58 16.74 2.34 10.19
CA ILE A 58 15.74 3.18 10.87
C ILE A 58 14.35 2.88 10.31
N ARG A 59 14.18 2.97 9.01
CA ARG A 59 12.86 2.86 8.37
C ARG A 59 12.24 1.47 8.47
N VAL A 60 13.06 0.42 8.51
CA VAL A 60 12.60 -0.95 8.78
C VAL A 60 12.00 -1.06 10.20
N LYS A 61 12.61 -0.43 11.20
CA LYS A 61 12.09 -0.42 12.58
C LYS A 61 10.76 0.35 12.65
N GLU A 62 10.70 1.50 12.00
CA GLU A 62 9.49 2.33 11.92
C GLU A 62 8.35 1.57 11.24
N ALA A 63 8.59 0.96 10.09
CA ALA A 63 7.60 0.15 9.37
C ALA A 63 7.15 -1.09 10.17
N THR A 64 8.06 -1.71 10.90
CA THR A 64 7.71 -2.84 11.78
C THR A 64 6.79 -2.38 12.90
N CYS A 65 7.09 -1.26 13.55
CA CYS A 65 6.22 -0.64 14.56
C CYS A 65 4.83 -0.33 13.97
N ALA A 66 4.78 0.35 12.83
CA ALA A 66 3.54 0.73 12.17
C ALA A 66 2.68 -0.49 11.79
N SER A 67 3.29 -1.49 11.16
CA SER A 67 2.61 -2.74 10.79
C SER A 67 2.02 -3.45 12.00
N GLN A 68 2.78 -3.57 13.07
CA GLN A 68 2.30 -4.20 14.32
C GLN A 68 1.12 -3.45 14.94
N THR A 69 1.16 -2.11 14.93
CA THR A 69 0.06 -1.27 15.41
C THR A 69 -1.23 -1.49 14.60
N LEU A 70 -1.10 -1.75 13.28
CA LEU A 70 -2.22 -2.09 12.40
C LEU A 70 -2.64 -3.56 12.47
N GLY A 71 -1.92 -4.41 13.20
CA GLY A 71 -2.17 -5.85 13.26
C GLY A 71 -1.69 -6.60 12.02
N ALA A 72 -0.74 -6.05 11.28
CA ALA A 72 -0.18 -6.62 10.08
C ALA A 72 1.22 -7.20 10.30
N ARG A 73 1.65 -8.06 9.38
CA ARG A 73 3.01 -8.63 9.33
C ARG A 73 3.82 -7.91 8.25
N PRO A 74 4.98 -7.29 8.58
CA PRO A 74 5.82 -6.64 7.59
C PRO A 74 6.65 -7.64 6.79
N VAL A 75 6.80 -7.39 5.49
CA VAL A 75 7.70 -8.11 4.56
C VAL A 75 8.46 -7.10 3.73
N PHE A 76 9.78 -7.20 3.72
CA PHE A 76 10.66 -6.33 2.95
C PHE A 76 11.25 -7.08 1.76
N MET A 77 11.07 -6.52 0.55
CA MET A 77 11.68 -7.02 -0.66
C MET A 77 13.10 -6.48 -0.83
N THR A 78 13.69 -6.64 -2.01
CA THR A 78 15.14 -6.49 -2.21
C THR A 78 15.53 -5.30 -3.08
N GLN A 79 14.57 -4.52 -3.60
CA GLN A 79 14.90 -3.34 -4.40
C GLN A 79 15.35 -2.16 -3.52
N ILE A 80 16.03 -1.21 -4.13
CA ILE A 80 16.62 -0.06 -3.46
C ILE A 80 15.80 1.19 -3.77
N ASP A 81 15.45 1.95 -2.75
CA ASP A 81 14.74 3.22 -2.83
C ASP A 81 15.47 4.21 -3.77
N GLY A 82 14.72 4.76 -4.72
CA GLY A 82 15.23 5.67 -5.74
C GLY A 82 15.99 4.98 -6.90
N ASN A 83 16.18 3.67 -6.82
CA ASN A 83 16.85 2.88 -7.86
C ASN A 83 16.10 1.59 -8.17
N THR A 84 14.78 1.66 -8.18
CA THR A 84 13.94 0.52 -8.54
C THR A 84 13.93 0.28 -10.05
N GLU A 85 13.77 -0.96 -10.44
CA GLU A 85 13.86 -1.37 -11.83
C GLU A 85 12.82 -2.43 -12.19
N ILE A 86 12.48 -2.49 -13.47
CA ILE A 86 11.65 -3.51 -14.08
C ILE A 86 12.53 -4.33 -15.02
N ASN A 87 12.71 -5.60 -14.68
CA ASN A 87 13.40 -6.58 -15.52
C ASN A 87 12.83 -7.97 -15.22
N LYS A 88 13.35 -8.98 -15.91
CA LYS A 88 12.85 -10.35 -15.79
C LYS A 88 12.95 -10.89 -14.35
N GLU A 89 14.04 -10.63 -13.69
CA GLU A 89 14.30 -11.06 -12.31
C GLU A 89 13.31 -10.43 -11.34
N ARG A 90 13.04 -9.14 -11.50
CA ARG A 90 12.10 -8.39 -10.64
C ARG A 90 10.65 -8.81 -10.85
N TYR A 91 10.24 -9.13 -12.08
CA TYR A 91 8.93 -9.74 -12.34
C TYR A 91 8.80 -11.10 -11.64
N VAL A 92 9.84 -11.93 -11.68
CA VAL A 92 9.84 -13.25 -11.02
C VAL A 92 9.75 -13.09 -9.51
N GLU A 93 10.58 -12.21 -8.91
CA GLU A 93 10.60 -11.96 -7.46
C GLU A 93 9.21 -11.56 -6.94
N MET A 94 8.55 -10.59 -7.56
CA MET A 94 7.21 -10.15 -7.16
C MET A 94 6.18 -11.28 -7.29
N ARG A 95 6.21 -12.00 -8.40
CA ARG A 95 5.28 -13.12 -8.65
C ARG A 95 5.47 -14.25 -7.64
N GLU A 96 6.70 -14.60 -7.31
CA GLU A 96 7.01 -15.66 -6.34
C GLU A 96 6.57 -15.27 -4.94
N LEU A 97 6.78 -14.02 -4.52
CA LEU A 97 6.28 -13.51 -3.24
C LEU A 97 4.75 -13.63 -3.16
N ILE A 98 4.04 -13.13 -4.15
CA ILE A 98 2.57 -13.18 -4.16
C ILE A 98 2.06 -14.63 -4.22
N ALA A 99 2.69 -15.48 -5.05
CA ALA A 99 2.33 -16.90 -5.15
C ALA A 99 2.55 -17.66 -3.83
N ALA A 100 3.61 -17.36 -3.10
CA ALA A 100 3.90 -17.97 -1.81
C ALA A 100 2.89 -17.52 -0.74
N GLU A 101 2.51 -16.25 -0.73
CA GLU A 101 1.54 -15.70 0.21
C GLU A 101 0.11 -16.15 -0.06
N LYS A 102 -0.26 -16.45 -1.30
CA LYS A 102 -1.61 -16.89 -1.71
C LYS A 102 -2.71 -15.95 -1.22
N PRO A 103 -2.66 -14.65 -1.56
CA PRO A 103 -3.66 -13.69 -1.09
C PRO A 103 -5.01 -13.88 -1.77
N ASP A 104 -6.05 -13.40 -1.10
CA ASP A 104 -7.38 -13.21 -1.69
C ASP A 104 -7.54 -11.79 -2.26
N ILE A 105 -6.85 -10.82 -1.65
CA ILE A 105 -6.90 -9.41 -2.02
C ILE A 105 -5.49 -8.84 -2.02
N VAL A 106 -5.17 -8.02 -3.02
CA VAL A 106 -3.93 -7.24 -3.09
C VAL A 106 -4.25 -5.79 -3.35
N PHE A 107 -3.61 -4.91 -2.60
CA PHE A 107 -3.62 -3.46 -2.81
C PHE A 107 -2.23 -3.01 -3.24
N THR A 108 -2.13 -2.11 -4.20
CA THR A 108 -0.87 -1.49 -4.62
C THR A 108 -1.09 -0.10 -5.20
N HIS A 109 -0.01 0.59 -5.56
CA HIS A 109 -0.05 1.93 -6.12
C HIS A 109 -0.84 2.01 -7.43
N TRP A 110 -1.59 3.09 -7.60
CA TRP A 110 -2.08 3.51 -8.91
C TRP A 110 -0.91 3.82 -9.85
N PRO A 111 -0.93 3.36 -11.12
CA PRO A 111 0.25 3.45 -11.98
C PRO A 111 0.57 4.85 -12.51
N ILE A 112 -0.33 5.83 -12.36
CA ILE A 112 -0.09 7.22 -12.77
C ILE A 112 0.25 8.03 -11.52
N ASP A 113 1.52 8.03 -11.20
CA ASP A 113 2.08 8.63 -10.00
C ASP A 113 3.39 9.34 -10.36
N SER A 114 3.69 10.47 -9.72
CA SER A 114 4.92 11.22 -9.98
C SER A 114 6.18 10.48 -9.49
N HIS A 115 6.05 9.58 -8.52
CA HIS A 115 7.17 8.82 -7.99
C HIS A 115 7.47 7.57 -8.84
N ALA A 116 8.70 7.49 -9.37
CA ALA A 116 9.11 6.38 -10.23
C ALA A 116 8.96 5.01 -9.55
N ASP A 117 9.35 4.89 -8.27
CA ASP A 117 9.26 3.64 -7.53
C ASP A 117 7.81 3.16 -7.35
N HIS A 118 6.85 4.08 -7.20
CA HIS A 118 5.42 3.75 -7.15
C HIS A 118 4.94 3.14 -8.46
N ARG A 119 5.37 3.71 -9.60
CA ARG A 119 5.04 3.16 -10.93
C ARG A 119 5.66 1.78 -11.13
N VAL A 120 6.91 1.60 -10.74
CA VAL A 120 7.60 0.29 -10.80
C VAL A 120 6.85 -0.74 -9.96
N CYS A 121 6.53 -0.43 -8.71
CA CYS A 121 5.78 -1.30 -7.81
C CYS A 121 4.44 -1.72 -8.43
N SER A 122 3.68 -0.75 -8.93
CA SER A 122 2.39 -0.98 -9.59
C SER A 122 2.50 -1.97 -10.76
N LEU A 123 3.47 -1.77 -11.65
CA LEU A 123 3.64 -2.60 -12.85
C LEU A 123 4.09 -4.02 -12.52
N LEU A 124 4.95 -4.19 -11.51
CA LEU A 124 5.37 -5.51 -11.05
C LEU A 124 4.20 -6.31 -10.48
N VAL A 125 3.34 -5.68 -9.69
CA VAL A 125 2.13 -6.33 -9.12
C VAL A 125 1.13 -6.66 -10.23
N TYR A 126 0.91 -5.74 -11.18
CA TYR A 126 0.01 -5.98 -12.31
C TYR A 126 0.46 -7.18 -13.15
N ASP A 127 1.76 -7.29 -13.47
CA ASP A 127 2.29 -8.45 -14.20
C ASP A 127 2.07 -9.75 -13.41
N ALA A 128 2.34 -9.75 -12.11
CA ALA A 128 2.10 -10.90 -11.24
C ALA A 128 0.63 -11.33 -11.25
N TRP A 129 -0.31 -10.39 -11.15
CA TRP A 129 -1.75 -10.65 -11.21
C TRP A 129 -2.14 -11.38 -12.51
N ARG A 130 -1.65 -10.90 -13.65
CA ARG A 130 -1.88 -11.57 -14.93
C ARG A 130 -1.25 -12.97 -15.00
N ARG A 131 0.01 -13.09 -14.59
CA ARG A 131 0.76 -14.34 -14.65
C ARG A 131 0.24 -15.42 -13.71
N LEU A 132 -0.37 -15.02 -12.61
CA LEU A 132 -1.02 -15.92 -11.64
C LEU A 132 -2.47 -16.24 -12.00
N GLY A 133 -2.93 -15.87 -13.20
CA GLY A 133 -4.26 -16.21 -13.69
C GLY A 133 -5.39 -15.42 -13.04
N TYR A 134 -5.12 -14.20 -12.58
CA TYR A 134 -6.12 -13.30 -11.95
C TYR A 134 -6.80 -13.94 -10.72
N ASN A 135 -6.02 -14.63 -9.90
CA ASN A 135 -6.53 -15.46 -8.81
C ASN A 135 -6.72 -14.73 -7.47
N PHE A 136 -6.60 -13.41 -7.46
CA PHE A 136 -6.90 -12.52 -6.33
C PHE A 136 -7.54 -11.23 -6.82
N GLU A 137 -8.27 -10.54 -5.93
CA GLU A 137 -8.82 -9.22 -6.22
C GLU A 137 -7.71 -8.17 -6.16
N LEU A 138 -7.60 -7.31 -7.18
CA LEU A 138 -6.58 -6.25 -7.26
C LEU A 138 -7.20 -4.88 -7.13
N TYR A 139 -6.74 -4.13 -6.13
CA TYR A 139 -7.12 -2.74 -5.87
C TYR A 139 -5.90 -1.83 -5.97
N TYR A 140 -6.09 -0.67 -6.59
CA TYR A 140 -5.11 0.39 -6.59
C TYR A 140 -5.46 1.45 -5.55
N PHE A 141 -4.46 1.92 -4.81
CA PHE A 141 -4.58 3.02 -3.87
C PHE A 141 -3.92 4.31 -4.41
N GLU A 142 -4.31 5.43 -3.84
CA GLU A 142 -3.73 6.74 -4.10
C GLU A 142 -2.72 7.14 -3.02
N VAL A 143 -1.75 7.95 -3.43
CA VAL A 143 -0.81 8.63 -2.52
C VAL A 143 -0.89 10.12 -2.82
N MET A 144 -1.39 10.92 -1.88
CA MET A 144 -1.53 12.38 -1.99
C MET A 144 -2.09 12.81 -3.37
N SER A 145 -3.31 12.39 -3.67
CA SER A 145 -3.99 12.69 -4.95
C SER A 145 -4.06 14.18 -5.24
N GLY A 146 -3.88 14.50 -6.53
CA GLY A 146 -3.79 15.86 -7.04
C GLY A 146 -2.39 16.46 -6.94
N MET A 147 -1.54 15.93 -6.07
CA MET A 147 -0.16 16.34 -5.90
C MET A 147 0.81 15.30 -6.43
N GLN A 148 0.60 14.04 -6.09
CA GLN A 148 1.46 12.92 -6.48
C GLN A 148 0.74 11.93 -7.38
N THR A 149 -0.34 11.31 -6.92
CA THR A 149 -1.19 10.44 -7.75
C THR A 149 -2.12 11.31 -8.60
N THR A 150 -2.19 11.04 -9.91
CA THR A 150 -3.01 11.79 -10.87
C THR A 150 -4.00 10.89 -11.58
N LEU A 151 -5.11 11.47 -12.06
CA LEU A 151 -6.19 10.77 -12.78
C LEU A 151 -6.80 9.61 -11.99
N PHE A 152 -6.77 9.71 -10.66
CA PHE A 152 -7.33 8.70 -9.79
C PHE A 152 -8.83 8.95 -9.58
N GLN A 153 -9.65 8.07 -10.15
CA GLN A 153 -11.10 8.11 -10.01
C GLN A 153 -11.57 6.86 -9.26
N PRO A 154 -11.87 6.95 -7.96
CA PRO A 154 -12.22 5.79 -7.15
C PRO A 154 -13.46 5.06 -7.67
N THR A 155 -13.42 3.74 -7.60
CA THR A 155 -14.57 2.87 -7.82
C THR A 155 -15.14 2.31 -6.52
N ASP A 156 -14.31 2.26 -5.49
CA ASP A 156 -14.61 1.64 -4.20
C ASP A 156 -14.11 2.52 -3.04
N TYR A 157 -14.85 2.51 -1.93
CA TYR A 157 -14.55 3.30 -0.75
C TYR A 157 -14.66 2.45 0.49
N VAL A 158 -13.85 2.77 1.49
CA VAL A 158 -13.92 2.19 2.83
C VAL A 158 -14.09 3.31 3.84
N ASP A 159 -15.18 3.26 4.60
CA ASP A 159 -15.38 4.16 5.73
C ASP A 159 -14.41 3.79 6.86
N ILE A 160 -13.45 4.68 7.11
CA ILE A 160 -12.45 4.51 8.16
C ILE A 160 -12.69 5.43 9.36
N SER A 161 -13.86 6.05 9.45
CA SER A 161 -14.15 7.08 10.47
C SER A 161 -13.85 6.60 11.89
N GLU A 162 -14.19 5.36 12.21
CA GLU A 162 -14.02 4.80 13.57
C GLU A 162 -12.59 4.29 13.85
N VAL A 163 -11.76 4.12 12.83
CA VAL A 163 -10.40 3.58 12.96
C VAL A 163 -9.31 4.58 12.52
N ALA A 164 -9.70 5.77 12.09
CA ALA A 164 -8.79 6.77 11.55
C ALA A 164 -7.71 7.19 12.56
N ASP A 165 -8.05 7.34 13.84
CA ASP A 165 -7.09 7.70 14.86
C ASP A 165 -6.05 6.59 15.08
N GLN A 166 -6.47 5.32 15.11
CA GLN A 166 -5.57 4.18 15.20
C GLN A 166 -4.67 4.06 13.97
N LYS A 167 -5.20 4.32 12.76
CA LYS A 167 -4.40 4.41 11.53
C LYS A 167 -3.26 5.41 11.71
N TRP A 168 -3.57 6.62 12.16
CA TRP A 168 -2.58 7.69 12.26
C TRP A 168 -1.60 7.49 13.42
N GLU A 169 -2.01 6.83 14.50
CA GLU A 169 -1.08 6.33 15.52
C GLU A 169 -0.01 5.42 14.88
N ALA A 170 -0.40 4.52 14.00
CA ALA A 170 0.54 3.68 13.26
C ALA A 170 1.41 4.49 12.30
N CYS A 171 0.83 5.42 11.52
CA CYS A 171 1.59 6.26 10.59
C CYS A 171 2.65 7.10 11.32
N PHE A 172 2.38 7.58 12.52
CA PHE A 172 3.32 8.36 13.32
C PHE A 172 4.52 7.54 13.83
N CYS A 173 4.51 6.20 13.71
CA CYS A 173 5.71 5.38 13.89
C CYS A 173 6.84 5.77 12.91
N HIS A 174 6.50 6.33 11.74
CA HIS A 174 7.45 6.80 10.74
C HIS A 174 8.03 8.18 11.11
N ALA A 175 8.68 8.26 12.26
CA ALA A 175 9.18 9.51 12.83
C ALA A 175 10.23 10.21 11.94
N SER A 176 10.95 9.46 11.09
CA SER A 176 11.96 10.00 10.18
C SER A 176 11.37 10.73 8.97
N GLN A 177 10.03 10.67 8.74
CA GLN A 177 9.37 11.13 7.52
C GLN A 177 8.50 12.38 7.70
N ASP A 178 8.64 13.12 8.82
CA ASP A 178 7.79 14.29 9.14
C ASP A 178 6.28 14.02 8.94
N MET A 179 5.84 12.87 9.41
CA MET A 179 4.50 12.34 9.17
C MET A 179 3.40 13.27 9.71
N LYS A 180 3.72 14.08 10.75
CA LYS A 180 2.77 15.05 11.32
C LYS A 180 2.43 16.15 10.33
N ALA A 181 3.43 16.72 9.64
CA ALA A 181 3.22 17.72 8.61
C ALA A 181 2.46 17.13 7.42
N LEU A 182 2.83 15.94 6.96
CA LEU A 182 2.12 15.24 5.88
C LEU A 182 0.65 14.98 6.23
N TYR A 183 0.36 14.64 7.49
CA TYR A 183 -1.01 14.47 7.97
C TYR A 183 -1.80 15.78 7.91
N ASP A 184 -1.28 16.84 8.56
CA ASP A 184 -1.98 18.10 8.71
C ASP A 184 -2.19 18.79 7.35
N ASP A 185 -1.18 18.78 6.48
CA ASP A 185 -1.20 19.53 5.23
C ASP A 185 -1.94 18.81 4.10
N TRP A 186 -1.96 17.46 4.10
CA TRP A 186 -2.42 16.68 2.93
C TRP A 186 -3.38 15.54 3.26
N HIS A 187 -2.96 14.57 4.05
CA HIS A 187 -3.70 13.31 4.22
C HIS A 187 -5.04 13.48 4.90
N LEU A 188 -5.13 14.33 5.92
CA LEU A 188 -6.40 14.61 6.60
C LEU A 188 -7.44 15.16 5.63
N THR A 189 -7.05 16.15 4.84
CA THR A 189 -7.93 16.76 3.83
C THR A 189 -8.37 15.74 2.77
N MET A 190 -7.44 14.90 2.29
CA MET A 190 -7.75 13.88 1.32
C MET A 190 -8.74 12.83 1.87
N GLU A 191 -8.53 12.34 3.08
CA GLU A 191 -9.45 11.39 3.70
C GLU A 191 -10.84 12.00 3.96
N GLN A 192 -10.89 13.27 4.34
CA GLN A 192 -12.16 14.00 4.50
C GLN A 192 -12.87 14.21 3.16
N PHE A 193 -12.14 14.54 2.10
CA PHE A 193 -12.71 14.67 0.77
C PHE A 193 -13.28 13.33 0.26
N ARG A 194 -12.57 12.23 0.44
CA ARG A 194 -13.10 10.89 0.13
C ARG A 194 -14.29 10.53 1.01
N GLY A 195 -14.29 11.00 2.24
CA GLY A 195 -15.44 10.91 3.14
C GLY A 195 -16.66 11.67 2.61
N LEU A 196 -16.49 12.86 2.02
CA LEU A 196 -17.59 13.60 1.37
C LEU A 196 -18.18 12.79 0.22
N GLU A 197 -17.33 12.19 -0.63
CA GLU A 197 -17.80 11.37 -1.75
C GLU A 197 -18.59 10.14 -1.27
N PHE A 198 -18.20 9.55 -0.15
CA PHE A 198 -18.80 8.33 0.41
C PHE A 198 -19.82 8.59 1.52
N ARG A 199 -20.08 9.86 1.87
CA ARG A 199 -21.01 10.30 2.92
C ARG A 199 -20.67 9.80 4.34
N CYS A 200 -19.38 9.80 4.66
CA CYS A 200 -18.85 9.54 5.99
C CYS A 200 -17.83 10.61 6.39
N LYS A 201 -17.29 10.55 7.61
CA LYS A 201 -16.33 11.56 8.09
C LYS A 201 -14.96 11.42 7.41
N ARG A 202 -14.50 10.18 7.23
CA ARG A 202 -13.19 9.87 6.66
C ARG A 202 -13.26 8.56 5.89
N ALA A 203 -12.70 8.54 4.69
CA ALA A 203 -12.64 7.33 3.86
C ALA A 203 -11.27 7.13 3.22
N GLU A 204 -10.92 5.89 3.01
CA GLU A 204 -9.92 5.47 2.03
C GLU A 204 -10.64 5.08 0.74
N SER A 205 -9.99 5.30 -0.39
CA SER A 205 -10.60 5.04 -1.69
C SER A 205 -9.67 4.26 -2.59
N PHE A 206 -10.27 3.45 -3.46
CA PHE A 206 -9.57 2.49 -4.30
C PHE A 206 -10.14 2.44 -5.70
N ILE A 207 -9.31 2.03 -6.64
CA ILE A 207 -9.77 1.58 -7.97
C ILE A 207 -9.67 0.07 -8.00
N HIS A 208 -10.81 -0.61 -8.12
CA HIS A 208 -10.87 -2.05 -8.30
C HIS A 208 -10.59 -2.40 -9.76
N LEU A 209 -9.45 -3.05 -10.02
CA LEU A 209 -9.13 -3.55 -11.34
C LEU A 209 -9.85 -4.86 -11.60
N ARG A 210 -10.89 -4.80 -12.41
CA ARG A 210 -11.66 -5.98 -12.81
C ARG A 210 -11.14 -6.55 -14.12
N ARG A 211 -11.06 -7.87 -14.20
CA ARG A 211 -10.85 -8.54 -15.47
C ARG A 211 -12.06 -8.27 -16.38
N ASN A 212 -11.79 -7.87 -17.62
CA ASN A 212 -12.84 -7.86 -18.62
C ASN A 212 -13.25 -9.32 -18.90
N ASN A 213 -14.44 -9.70 -18.45
CA ASN A 213 -15.02 -10.96 -18.83
C ASN A 213 -15.61 -10.82 -20.21
N ASN A 214 -15.20 -11.70 -21.14
CA ASN A 214 -15.83 -11.83 -22.44
C ASN A 214 -17.14 -12.64 -22.35
N ASP A 215 -17.81 -12.61 -21.20
CA ASP A 215 -19.10 -13.29 -21.00
C ASP A 215 -20.28 -12.47 -21.55
N LEU A 216 -20.09 -11.89 -22.73
CA LEU A 216 -21.21 -11.27 -23.46
C LEU A 216 -21.93 -12.27 -24.39
N PHE A 217 -21.48 -13.54 -24.42
CA PHE A 217 -22.11 -14.57 -25.23
C PHE A 217 -22.11 -15.92 -24.54
#